data_1cc41ab56c87b8725c8e65b09cd1e535
#
_entry.id   1cc41ab56c87b8725c8e65b09cd1e535
#
_cell.length_a   1.000
_cell.length_b   1.000
_cell.length_c   1.000
_cell.angle_alpha   90.00
_cell.angle_beta   90.00
_cell.angle_gamma   90.00
#
_symmetry.space_group_name_H-M   'P 1'
#
loop_
_entity.id
_entity.type
_entity.pdbx_description
1 polymer ?
#
loop_
_entity_poly.entity_id
_entity_poly.type
_entity_poly.pdbx_seq_one_letter_code
_entity_poly.pdbx_strand_id
1 'polypeptide(L)'
;MDNLYELVPLRTPLIQQLLICLLLLAVAVLKTAAATEPQATTPVYYPGHPRQDYYVELLQLALSYPCAAQYQLQASGLDLPKKRAFDLMNAKAGIDIMYGSASAERLEHYQAVPFPILRGLMGLRIALVSDKSKLSQIHSVAALAKLRVGQYISWSDTAILQANRFNVEPVSDVEGLYKMLALGRLDYFPRSVLEVLQNQAEHAELNLQIDPHILLYYPTATYYYVAKDNSGLAEALLCGLEQAQNDGSLSQQFERYYGGLLQQLNVKQRRVFNLQNPLLPADVPLQRQELWYELPNNKVPQHE
;
A
#
# COMPACT_ATOMS: atom_id res chain seq x y z
N MET A 1 62.82 59.74 -60.07
CA MET A 1 62.14 58.52 -60.57
C MET A 1 61.80 57.72 -59.32
N ASP A 2 60.64 58.00 -58.75
CA ASP A 2 60.19 57.55 -57.48
C ASP A 2 59.15 56.41 -57.71
N ASN A 3 59.39 55.27 -57.15
CA ASN A 3 58.42 54.21 -57.12
C ASN A 3 57.95 54.01 -55.66
N LEU A 4 56.79 54.57 -55.39
CA LEU A 4 56.01 54.31 -54.18
C LEU A 4 55.34 52.98 -54.31
N TYR A 5 55.66 52.06 -53.42
CA TYR A 5 54.89 50.82 -53.18
C TYR A 5 53.79 51.12 -52.14
N GLU A 6 52.53 51.20 -52.59
CA GLU A 6 51.35 51.22 -51.72
C GLU A 6 51.15 49.87 -51.07
N LEU A 7 51.23 49.80 -49.74
CA LEU A 7 50.85 48.65 -48.94
C LEU A 7 49.30 48.62 -48.76
N VAL A 8 48.66 47.65 -49.38
CA VAL A 8 47.22 47.39 -49.21
C VAL A 8 47.02 46.80 -47.83
N PRO A 9 46.12 47.32 -46.93
CA PRO A 9 45.84 46.72 -45.62
C PRO A 9 45.02 45.50 -45.81
N LEU A 10 45.50 44.34 -45.32
CA LEU A 10 44.81 43.11 -45.22
C LEU A 10 43.58 43.30 -44.30
N ARG A 11 42.39 43.16 -44.87
CA ARG A 11 41.09 43.14 -44.12
C ARG A 11 41.01 41.88 -43.25
N THR A 12 41.19 42.08 -41.97
CA THR A 12 41.02 41.01 -40.95
C THR A 12 39.75 41.13 -40.12
N PRO A 13 38.57 41.60 -40.60
CA PRO A 13 37.40 41.60 -39.74
C PRO A 13 36.65 40.28 -39.68
N LEU A 14 36.71 39.41 -40.70
CA LEU A 14 35.96 38.16 -40.75
C LEU A 14 36.53 37.07 -39.83
N ILE A 15 37.83 36.91 -39.75
CA ILE A 15 38.49 35.93 -38.90
C ILE A 15 38.31 36.29 -37.43
N GLN A 16 38.37 37.55 -37.09
CA GLN A 16 38.18 38.04 -35.72
C GLN A 16 36.72 37.90 -35.27
N GLN A 17 35.74 38.11 -36.14
CA GLN A 17 34.32 37.85 -35.86
C GLN A 17 34.02 36.36 -35.72
N LEU A 18 34.63 35.50 -36.54
CA LEU A 18 34.50 34.02 -36.40
C LEU A 18 35.08 33.51 -35.07
N LEU A 19 36.23 34.03 -34.64
CA LEU A 19 36.85 33.68 -33.36
C LEU A 19 36.00 34.12 -32.16
N ILE A 20 35.39 35.30 -32.22
CA ILE A 20 34.51 35.81 -31.17
C ILE A 20 33.22 34.98 -31.11
N CYS A 21 32.62 34.61 -32.24
CA CYS A 21 31.45 33.72 -32.29
C CYS A 21 31.75 32.33 -31.78
N LEU A 22 32.91 31.74 -32.09
CA LEU A 22 33.36 30.47 -31.56
C LEU A 22 33.61 30.51 -30.06
N LEU A 23 34.19 31.59 -29.54
CA LEU A 23 34.36 31.80 -28.09
C LEU A 23 33.02 31.96 -27.36
N LEU A 24 32.06 32.67 -27.92
CA LEU A 24 30.73 32.87 -27.36
C LEU A 24 29.92 31.56 -27.39
N LEU A 25 30.05 30.74 -28.44
CA LEU A 25 29.45 29.39 -28.49
C LEU A 25 30.09 28.46 -27.47
N ALA A 26 31.41 28.48 -27.28
CA ALA A 26 32.09 27.66 -26.27
C ALA A 26 31.69 28.05 -24.84
N VAL A 27 31.48 29.33 -24.54
CA VAL A 27 31.00 29.83 -23.25
C VAL A 27 29.53 29.48 -23.04
N ALA A 28 28.70 29.43 -24.07
CA ALA A 28 27.31 29.00 -23.99
C ALA A 28 27.21 27.48 -23.71
N VAL A 29 28.05 26.68 -24.37
CA VAL A 29 28.09 25.20 -24.12
C VAL A 29 28.63 24.87 -22.72
N LEU A 30 29.60 25.66 -22.22
CA LEU A 30 30.10 25.48 -20.83
C LEU A 30 29.07 25.89 -19.76
N LYS A 31 28.16 26.81 -20.06
CA LYS A 31 27.06 27.15 -19.12
C LYS A 31 25.94 26.12 -19.06
N THR A 32 25.76 25.30 -20.09
CA THR A 32 24.76 24.20 -20.08
C THR A 32 25.27 22.91 -19.42
N ALA A 33 26.57 22.82 -19.15
CA ALA A 33 27.20 21.74 -18.38
C ALA A 33 27.40 22.13 -16.91
N ALA A 34 26.60 23.07 -16.38
CA ALA A 34 26.48 23.20 -14.93
C ALA A 34 25.88 21.87 -14.43
N ALA A 35 26.73 20.96 -13.98
CA ALA A 35 26.34 19.75 -13.28
C ALA A 35 25.36 20.18 -12.19
N THR A 36 24.12 19.70 -12.27
CA THR A 36 23.16 19.83 -11.18
C THR A 36 23.84 19.20 -9.98
N GLU A 37 24.27 19.99 -9.00
CA GLU A 37 24.79 19.46 -7.74
C GLU A 37 23.78 18.44 -7.24
N PRO A 38 24.20 17.24 -6.78
CA PRO A 38 23.29 16.28 -6.25
C PRO A 38 22.53 16.96 -5.11
N GLN A 39 21.24 17.19 -5.33
CA GLN A 39 20.38 17.81 -4.34
C GLN A 39 20.41 16.91 -3.08
N ALA A 40 20.89 17.45 -1.96
CA ALA A 40 21.00 16.70 -0.72
C ALA A 40 19.62 16.12 -0.38
N THR A 41 19.53 14.80 -0.37
CA THR A 41 18.27 14.10 -0.05
C THR A 41 18.10 13.95 1.45
N THR A 42 16.89 14.10 1.93
CA THR A 42 16.51 13.85 3.33
C THR A 42 16.26 12.36 3.52
N PRO A 43 16.97 11.66 4.42
CA PRO A 43 16.71 10.26 4.69
C PRO A 43 15.34 10.09 5.35
N VAL A 44 14.62 9.04 4.96
CA VAL A 44 13.32 8.61 5.53
C VAL A 44 13.47 7.18 6.02
N TYR A 45 13.36 6.98 7.32
CA TYR A 45 13.62 5.69 7.95
C TYR A 45 12.34 4.87 8.14
N TYR A 46 12.34 3.63 7.60
CA TYR A 46 11.32 2.63 7.92
C TYR A 46 11.84 1.61 8.93
N PRO A 47 11.00 0.95 9.75
CA PRO A 47 11.44 0.02 10.78
C PRO A 47 12.03 -1.27 10.20
N GLY A 48 13.00 -1.83 10.92
CA GLY A 48 13.67 -3.08 10.59
C GLY A 48 14.88 -2.93 9.68
N HIS A 49 15.33 -4.06 9.15
CA HIS A 49 16.49 -4.18 8.27
C HIS A 49 16.10 -4.01 6.79
N PRO A 50 17.08 -3.81 5.89
CA PRO A 50 16.83 -3.80 4.45
C PRO A 50 16.09 -5.07 4.01
N ARG A 51 14.97 -4.88 3.32
CA ARG A 51 14.13 -5.98 2.83
C ARG A 51 13.42 -5.60 1.54
N GLN A 52 13.02 -6.62 0.80
CA GLN A 52 12.20 -6.51 -0.38
C GLN A 52 10.81 -7.07 -0.07
N ASP A 53 9.87 -6.19 0.24
CA ASP A 53 8.47 -6.51 0.40
C ASP A 53 7.61 -5.44 -0.27
N TYR A 54 6.34 -5.74 -0.44
CA TYR A 54 5.40 -4.84 -1.10
C TYR A 54 5.41 -3.42 -0.51
N TYR A 55 5.46 -3.30 0.81
CA TYR A 55 5.37 -2.00 1.48
C TYR A 55 6.61 -1.15 1.25
N VAL A 56 7.80 -1.74 1.35
CA VAL A 56 9.07 -1.04 1.13
C VAL A 56 9.24 -0.67 -0.34
N GLU A 57 8.96 -1.59 -1.26
CA GLU A 57 9.07 -1.31 -2.69
C GLU A 57 8.04 -0.28 -3.17
N LEU A 58 6.83 -0.25 -2.59
CA LEU A 58 5.85 0.78 -2.89
C LEU A 58 6.29 2.18 -2.38
N LEU A 59 6.95 2.24 -1.22
CA LEU A 59 7.58 3.47 -0.74
C LEU A 59 8.70 3.93 -1.69
N GLN A 60 9.56 3.01 -2.12
CA GLN A 60 10.62 3.33 -3.09
C GLN A 60 10.03 3.87 -4.39
N LEU A 61 8.97 3.23 -4.90
CA LEU A 61 8.25 3.69 -6.08
C LEU A 61 7.69 5.10 -5.88
N ALA A 62 6.98 5.35 -4.78
CA ALA A 62 6.39 6.67 -4.48
C ALA A 62 7.46 7.76 -4.36
N LEU A 63 8.59 7.47 -3.72
CA LEU A 63 9.69 8.43 -3.52
C LEU A 63 10.57 8.60 -4.78
N SER A 64 10.40 7.78 -5.82
CA SER A 64 11.13 7.92 -7.08
C SER A 64 10.59 9.03 -8.00
N TYR A 65 9.39 9.52 -7.74
CA TYR A 65 8.78 10.58 -8.55
C TYR A 65 9.35 11.97 -8.22
N PRO A 66 9.39 12.89 -9.20
CA PRO A 66 9.99 14.22 -9.00
C PRO A 66 9.44 15.01 -7.82
N CYS A 67 8.16 14.87 -7.50
CA CYS A 67 7.53 15.55 -6.37
C CYS A 67 7.97 15.04 -4.99
N ALA A 68 8.69 13.92 -4.95
CA ALA A 68 9.19 13.30 -3.72
C ALA A 68 10.72 13.08 -3.75
N ALA A 69 11.42 13.53 -4.80
CA ALA A 69 12.84 13.28 -5.05
C ALA A 69 13.79 13.84 -3.98
N GLN A 70 13.32 14.76 -3.12
CA GLN A 70 14.08 15.26 -1.97
C GLN A 70 14.19 14.25 -0.83
N TYR A 71 13.50 13.11 -0.89
CA TYR A 71 13.52 12.08 0.13
C TYR A 71 14.22 10.81 -0.34
N GLN A 72 14.95 10.14 0.56
CA GLN A 72 15.62 8.86 0.29
C GLN A 72 15.25 7.83 1.35
N LEU A 73 14.66 6.71 0.92
CA LEU A 73 14.23 5.64 1.83
C LEU A 73 15.42 4.85 2.38
N GLN A 74 15.44 4.64 3.69
CA GLN A 74 16.47 3.87 4.39
C GLN A 74 15.86 2.96 5.46
N ALA A 75 16.49 1.81 5.72
CA ALA A 75 16.13 0.96 6.84
C ALA A 75 16.71 1.54 8.14
N SER A 76 15.93 1.56 9.21
CA SER A 76 16.38 2.07 10.51
C SER A 76 17.31 1.10 11.26
N GLY A 77 17.31 -0.19 10.89
CA GLY A 77 17.98 -1.26 11.65
C GLY A 77 17.29 -1.65 12.96
N LEU A 78 16.12 -1.07 13.27
CA LEU A 78 15.41 -1.29 14.52
C LEU A 78 14.28 -2.30 14.36
N ASP A 79 14.42 -3.50 14.92
CA ASP A 79 13.35 -4.48 15.02
C ASP A 79 12.51 -4.21 16.26
N LEU A 80 11.31 -3.72 16.05
CA LEU A 80 10.43 -3.23 17.10
C LEU A 80 9.00 -3.75 16.92
N PRO A 81 8.28 -4.00 18.04
CA PRO A 81 6.83 -4.20 17.98
C PRO A 81 6.16 -2.99 17.31
N LYS A 82 5.13 -3.26 16.52
CA LYS A 82 4.45 -2.25 15.68
C LYS A 82 4.03 -1.00 16.47
N LYS A 83 3.46 -1.18 17.66
CA LYS A 83 3.07 -0.05 18.53
C LYS A 83 4.27 0.82 18.87
N ARG A 84 5.39 0.22 19.28
CA ARG A 84 6.61 0.93 19.63
C ARG A 84 7.21 1.71 18.45
N ALA A 85 7.16 1.12 17.25
CA ALA A 85 7.61 1.79 16.04
C ALA A 85 6.75 3.04 15.72
N PHE A 86 5.43 2.98 15.91
CA PHE A 86 4.56 4.16 15.81
C PHE A 86 4.89 5.24 16.86
N ASP A 87 5.17 4.84 18.10
CA ASP A 87 5.56 5.78 19.17
C ASP A 87 6.87 6.51 18.82
N LEU A 88 7.88 5.77 18.30
CA LEU A 88 9.15 6.36 17.87
C LEU A 88 8.99 7.27 16.65
N MET A 89 8.15 6.90 15.70
CA MET A 89 7.83 7.75 14.55
C MET A 89 7.25 9.09 14.99
N ASN A 90 6.30 9.09 15.91
CA ASN A 90 5.69 10.31 16.40
C ASN A 90 6.66 11.17 17.23
N ALA A 91 7.60 10.49 17.90
CA ALA A 91 8.69 11.15 18.65
C ALA A 91 9.88 11.56 17.75
N LYS A 92 9.84 11.28 16.43
CA LYS A 92 10.93 11.51 15.47
C LYS A 92 12.26 10.88 15.90
N ALA A 93 12.18 9.67 16.45
CA ALA A 93 13.29 8.96 17.07
C ALA A 93 13.74 7.75 16.22
N GLY A 94 14.21 8.02 15.00
CA GLY A 94 14.83 7.03 14.11
C GLY A 94 13.85 6.19 13.29
N ILE A 95 12.56 6.51 13.32
CA ILE A 95 11.52 6.01 12.41
C ILE A 95 10.77 7.23 11.88
N ASP A 96 10.57 7.32 10.58
CA ASP A 96 9.85 8.42 9.93
C ASP A 96 8.53 7.97 9.31
N ILE A 97 8.42 6.70 8.96
CA ILE A 97 7.26 6.15 8.27
C ILE A 97 6.83 4.79 8.79
N MET A 98 5.52 4.61 8.93
CA MET A 98 4.88 3.36 9.29
C MET A 98 3.72 3.06 8.34
N TYR A 99 3.19 1.84 8.38
CA TYR A 99 1.93 1.50 7.72
C TYR A 99 0.97 0.79 8.68
N GLY A 100 -0.32 0.96 8.44
CA GLY A 100 -1.34 0.35 9.29
C GLY A 100 -2.75 0.56 8.77
N SER A 101 -3.70 -0.19 9.34
CA SER A 101 -5.11 0.01 9.02
C SER A 101 -5.56 1.42 9.39
N ALA A 102 -6.41 2.02 8.57
CA ALA A 102 -7.07 3.28 8.91
C ALA A 102 -8.00 3.05 10.11
N SER A 103 -7.83 3.85 11.14
CA SER A 103 -8.68 3.87 12.32
C SER A 103 -8.74 5.30 12.88
N ALA A 104 -9.84 5.64 13.57
CA ALA A 104 -10.02 6.96 14.19
C ALA A 104 -8.82 7.29 15.10
N GLU A 105 -8.38 6.34 15.94
CA GLU A 105 -7.24 6.50 16.84
C GLU A 105 -5.96 6.89 16.07
N ARG A 106 -5.65 6.20 14.95
CA ARG A 106 -4.43 6.51 14.17
C ARG A 106 -4.52 7.84 13.45
N LEU A 107 -5.69 8.20 12.93
CA LEU A 107 -5.91 9.50 12.27
C LEU A 107 -5.81 10.66 13.26
N GLU A 108 -6.18 10.44 14.53
CA GLU A 108 -6.02 11.43 15.59
C GLU A 108 -4.55 11.67 15.93
N HIS A 109 -3.75 10.60 16.07
CA HIS A 109 -2.39 10.68 16.62
C HIS A 109 -1.30 10.87 15.56
N TYR A 110 -1.52 10.49 14.30
CA TYR A 110 -0.52 10.50 13.23
C TYR A 110 -1.05 11.21 11.98
N GLN A 111 -0.15 11.68 11.14
CA GLN A 111 -0.48 12.17 9.82
C GLN A 111 -0.59 10.97 8.86
N ALA A 112 -1.79 10.72 8.38
CA ALA A 112 -2.02 9.67 7.37
C ALA A 112 -1.70 10.18 5.97
N VAL A 113 -1.24 9.27 5.11
CA VAL A 113 -1.26 9.41 3.65
C VAL A 113 -2.55 8.72 3.18
N PRO A 114 -3.61 9.45 2.81
CA PRO A 114 -4.94 8.89 2.60
C PRO A 114 -5.07 8.16 1.26
N PHE A 115 -4.21 7.17 1.05
CA PHE A 115 -4.14 6.31 -0.13
C PHE A 115 -4.18 4.84 0.29
N PRO A 116 -5.20 4.04 -0.12
CA PRO A 116 -5.35 2.64 0.29
C PRO A 116 -4.32 1.74 -0.39
N ILE A 117 -3.12 1.67 0.20
CA ILE A 117 -1.94 0.99 -0.39
C ILE A 117 -2.12 -0.50 -0.68
N LEU A 118 -3.06 -1.18 -0.03
CA LEU A 118 -3.42 -2.58 -0.30
C LEU A 118 -4.70 -2.72 -1.13
N ARG A 119 -5.24 -1.65 -1.69
CA ARG A 119 -6.45 -1.65 -2.50
C ARG A 119 -7.63 -2.39 -1.85
N GLY A 120 -7.72 -2.36 -0.52
CA GLY A 120 -8.78 -3.01 0.26
C GLY A 120 -8.62 -4.51 0.49
N LEU A 121 -7.52 -5.15 0.09
CA LEU A 121 -7.34 -6.63 0.23
C LEU A 121 -7.51 -7.14 1.66
N MET A 122 -7.16 -6.32 2.67
CA MET A 122 -7.37 -6.70 4.08
C MET A 122 -8.84 -6.90 4.45
N GLY A 123 -9.76 -6.35 3.69
CA GLY A 123 -11.20 -6.55 3.87
C GLY A 123 -11.78 -7.73 3.11
N LEU A 124 -10.99 -8.42 2.31
CA LEU A 124 -11.38 -9.65 1.60
C LEU A 124 -11.11 -10.84 2.51
N ARG A 125 -12.17 -11.53 2.95
CA ARG A 125 -12.10 -12.65 3.88
C ARG A 125 -12.58 -13.93 3.25
N ILE A 126 -11.75 -14.96 3.24
CA ILE A 126 -12.06 -16.31 2.81
C ILE A 126 -12.18 -17.20 4.03
N ALA A 127 -13.18 -18.05 4.04
CA ALA A 127 -13.43 -18.95 5.15
C ALA A 127 -12.48 -20.16 5.15
N LEU A 128 -11.84 -20.43 6.29
CA LEU A 128 -11.40 -21.77 6.62
C LEU A 128 -12.59 -22.55 7.16
N VAL A 129 -12.69 -23.83 6.81
CA VAL A 129 -13.79 -24.73 7.15
C VAL A 129 -13.27 -26.13 7.44
N SER A 130 -14.07 -26.93 8.13
CA SER A 130 -13.87 -28.38 8.20
C SER A 130 -14.43 -29.07 6.95
N ASP A 131 -14.17 -30.37 6.79
CA ASP A 131 -14.68 -31.23 5.71
C ASP A 131 -16.22 -31.31 5.66
N LYS A 132 -16.91 -30.96 6.77
CA LYS A 132 -18.36 -30.94 6.88
C LYS A 132 -19.04 -29.63 6.52
N SER A 133 -18.32 -28.72 5.90
CA SER A 133 -18.83 -27.40 5.56
C SER A 133 -20.04 -27.46 4.62
N LYS A 134 -21.02 -26.56 4.88
CA LYS A 134 -22.21 -26.36 4.04
C LYS A 134 -22.23 -25.01 3.34
N LEU A 135 -21.11 -24.32 3.25
CA LEU A 135 -21.05 -22.96 2.69
C LEU A 135 -21.43 -22.90 1.21
N SER A 136 -21.29 -23.99 0.46
CA SER A 136 -21.76 -24.08 -0.94
C SER A 136 -23.25 -23.77 -1.08
N GLN A 137 -24.05 -24.08 -0.07
CA GLN A 137 -25.51 -23.89 -0.05
C GLN A 137 -25.94 -22.51 0.46
N ILE A 138 -25.00 -21.68 0.91
CA ILE A 138 -25.29 -20.35 1.45
C ILE A 138 -25.35 -19.33 0.30
N HIS A 139 -26.51 -18.66 0.16
CA HIS A 139 -26.78 -17.71 -0.92
C HIS A 139 -27.12 -16.30 -0.43
N SER A 140 -27.18 -16.04 0.89
CA SER A 140 -27.47 -14.73 1.44
C SER A 140 -26.65 -14.45 2.70
N VAL A 141 -26.39 -13.16 2.96
CA VAL A 141 -25.74 -12.70 4.20
C VAL A 141 -26.54 -13.17 5.42
N ALA A 142 -27.87 -13.09 5.39
CA ALA A 142 -28.72 -13.52 6.50
C ALA A 142 -28.62 -15.03 6.80
N ALA A 143 -28.41 -15.86 5.79
CA ALA A 143 -28.18 -17.30 5.99
C ALA A 143 -26.79 -17.56 6.57
N LEU A 144 -25.76 -16.85 6.06
CA LEU A 144 -24.38 -16.97 6.55
C LEU A 144 -24.27 -16.51 8.01
N ALA A 145 -24.95 -15.41 8.36
CA ALA A 145 -24.92 -14.83 9.69
C ALA A 145 -25.48 -15.75 10.80
N LYS A 146 -26.28 -16.77 10.44
CA LYS A 146 -26.80 -17.76 11.38
C LYS A 146 -25.80 -18.84 11.78
N LEU A 147 -24.75 -19.03 10.95
CA LEU A 147 -23.71 -20.00 11.22
C LEU A 147 -22.76 -19.47 12.29
N ARG A 148 -22.15 -20.38 13.06
CA ARG A 148 -21.17 -20.01 14.11
C ARG A 148 -19.85 -19.64 13.46
N VAL A 149 -19.52 -18.36 13.52
CA VAL A 149 -18.26 -17.83 13.01
C VAL A 149 -17.28 -17.60 14.16
N GLY A 150 -16.09 -18.20 14.06
CA GLY A 150 -15.03 -17.98 15.04
C GLY A 150 -14.27 -16.69 14.76
N GLN A 151 -13.96 -15.95 15.84
CA GLN A 151 -13.08 -14.77 15.76
C GLN A 151 -12.31 -14.58 17.07
N TYR A 152 -11.10 -14.03 16.96
CA TYR A 152 -10.35 -13.62 18.14
C TYR A 152 -10.94 -12.36 18.75
N ILE A 153 -11.21 -12.42 20.07
CA ILE A 153 -12.02 -11.42 20.79
C ILE A 153 -11.58 -9.95 20.59
N SER A 154 -10.28 -9.71 20.46
CA SER A 154 -9.73 -8.34 20.33
C SER A 154 -9.50 -7.89 18.88
N TRP A 155 -9.84 -8.70 17.87
CA TRP A 155 -9.72 -8.26 16.48
C TRP A 155 -10.89 -7.35 16.09
N SER A 156 -10.60 -6.37 15.23
CA SER A 156 -11.63 -5.51 14.65
C SER A 156 -12.71 -6.29 13.89
N ASP A 157 -12.34 -7.41 13.30
CA ASP A 157 -13.24 -8.34 12.60
C ASP A 157 -14.40 -8.80 13.49
N THR A 158 -14.14 -9.04 14.79
CA THR A 158 -15.17 -9.41 15.75
C THR A 158 -16.25 -8.34 15.83
N ALA A 159 -15.86 -7.09 16.03
CA ALA A 159 -16.81 -5.98 16.09
C ALA A 159 -17.55 -5.75 14.77
N ILE A 160 -16.85 -5.90 13.63
CA ILE A 160 -17.44 -5.75 12.30
C ILE A 160 -18.51 -6.83 12.07
N LEU A 161 -18.20 -8.10 12.34
CA LEU A 161 -19.16 -9.20 12.17
C LEU A 161 -20.35 -9.07 13.10
N GLN A 162 -20.14 -8.69 14.38
CA GLN A 162 -21.21 -8.45 15.34
C GLN A 162 -22.15 -7.31 14.89
N ALA A 163 -21.60 -6.21 14.38
CA ALA A 163 -22.38 -5.10 13.84
C ALA A 163 -23.26 -5.52 12.63
N ASN A 164 -22.79 -6.51 11.85
CA ASN A 164 -23.55 -7.12 10.76
C ASN A 164 -24.44 -8.30 11.21
N ARG A 165 -24.65 -8.47 12.52
CA ARG A 165 -25.53 -9.47 13.15
C ARG A 165 -25.13 -10.91 12.89
N PHE A 166 -23.84 -11.18 12.74
CA PHE A 166 -23.31 -12.53 12.65
C PHE A 166 -23.29 -13.19 14.02
N ASN A 167 -23.48 -14.51 14.05
CA ASN A 167 -23.37 -15.34 15.24
C ASN A 167 -21.89 -15.63 15.55
N VAL A 168 -21.24 -14.62 16.14
CA VAL A 168 -19.80 -14.65 16.43
C VAL A 168 -19.51 -15.39 17.73
N GLU A 169 -18.64 -16.40 17.66
CA GLU A 169 -18.02 -17.03 18.83
C GLU A 169 -16.66 -16.35 19.09
N PRO A 170 -16.57 -15.44 20.07
CA PRO A 170 -15.33 -14.74 20.37
C PRO A 170 -14.44 -15.62 21.25
N VAL A 171 -13.21 -15.87 20.78
CA VAL A 171 -12.25 -16.74 21.45
C VAL A 171 -11.00 -15.94 21.82
N SER A 172 -10.44 -16.16 23.00
CA SER A 172 -9.24 -15.48 23.50
C SER A 172 -7.92 -16.18 23.13
N ASP A 173 -8.00 -17.32 22.46
CA ASP A 173 -6.87 -18.10 21.98
C ASP A 173 -7.01 -18.35 20.46
N VAL A 174 -6.08 -17.81 19.66
CA VAL A 174 -6.09 -17.95 18.21
C VAL A 174 -5.90 -19.42 17.79
N GLU A 175 -5.01 -20.15 18.45
CA GLU A 175 -4.80 -21.58 18.21
C GLU A 175 -6.05 -22.41 18.53
N GLY A 176 -6.79 -22.00 19.56
CA GLY A 176 -8.06 -22.57 19.92
C GLY A 176 -9.12 -22.47 18.82
N LEU A 177 -9.12 -21.38 18.04
CA LEU A 177 -10.05 -21.19 16.90
C LEU A 177 -9.89 -22.28 15.84
N TYR A 178 -8.67 -22.61 15.44
CA TYR A 178 -8.40 -23.67 14.47
C TYR A 178 -8.83 -25.05 14.99
N LYS A 179 -8.54 -25.34 16.25
CA LYS A 179 -8.96 -26.60 16.91
C LYS A 179 -10.49 -26.71 17.04
N MET A 180 -11.16 -25.61 17.43
CA MET A 180 -12.63 -25.58 17.51
C MET A 180 -13.27 -25.78 16.14
N LEU A 181 -12.69 -25.22 15.08
CA LEU A 181 -13.14 -25.39 13.69
C LEU A 181 -13.00 -26.87 13.27
N ALA A 182 -11.85 -27.49 13.49
CA ALA A 182 -11.60 -28.89 13.17
C ALA A 182 -12.56 -29.84 13.91
N LEU A 183 -12.91 -29.53 15.17
CA LEU A 183 -13.87 -30.28 15.97
C LEU A 183 -15.35 -30.02 15.61
N GLY A 184 -15.64 -29.15 14.63
CA GLY A 184 -17.00 -28.79 14.24
C GLY A 184 -17.76 -27.93 15.26
N ARG A 185 -17.05 -27.30 16.19
CA ARG A 185 -17.63 -26.36 17.17
C ARG A 185 -17.89 -24.98 16.51
N LEU A 186 -17.18 -24.67 15.44
CA LEU A 186 -17.40 -23.53 14.57
C LEU A 186 -17.78 -24.05 13.19
N ASP A 187 -18.58 -23.29 12.46
CA ASP A 187 -18.97 -23.62 11.09
C ASP A 187 -17.97 -23.06 10.08
N TYR A 188 -17.32 -21.92 10.39
CA TYR A 188 -16.27 -21.33 9.58
C TYR A 188 -15.44 -20.31 10.38
N PHE A 189 -14.22 -20.04 9.87
CA PHE A 189 -13.30 -19.04 10.40
C PHE A 189 -12.76 -18.18 9.25
N PRO A 190 -13.24 -16.93 9.07
CA PRO A 190 -12.81 -16.06 7.98
C PRO A 190 -11.42 -15.50 8.25
N ARG A 191 -10.53 -15.66 7.26
CA ARG A 191 -9.15 -15.13 7.26
C ARG A 191 -8.94 -14.20 6.08
N SER A 192 -8.00 -13.25 6.19
CA SER A 192 -7.64 -12.39 5.06
C SER A 192 -7.14 -13.23 3.88
N VAL A 193 -7.45 -12.80 2.65
CA VAL A 193 -6.84 -13.37 1.45
C VAL A 193 -5.32 -13.36 1.49
N LEU A 194 -4.71 -12.44 2.24
CA LEU A 194 -3.26 -12.33 2.42
C LEU A 194 -2.68 -13.38 3.39
N GLU A 195 -3.51 -14.05 4.18
CA GLU A 195 -3.09 -14.92 5.29
C GLU A 195 -3.60 -16.37 5.16
N VAL A 196 -4.70 -16.58 4.46
CA VAL A 196 -5.47 -17.82 4.52
C VAL A 196 -4.68 -19.05 4.05
N LEU A 197 -3.83 -18.94 3.03
CA LEU A 197 -2.97 -20.03 2.55
C LEU A 197 -1.92 -20.41 3.58
N GLN A 198 -1.26 -19.41 4.16
CA GLN A 198 -0.27 -19.63 5.20
C GLN A 198 -0.92 -20.26 6.44
N ASN A 199 -2.07 -19.73 6.88
CA ASN A 199 -2.78 -20.27 8.03
C ASN A 199 -3.22 -21.72 7.82
N GLN A 200 -3.66 -22.09 6.61
CA GLN A 200 -3.97 -23.47 6.29
C GLN A 200 -2.73 -24.37 6.35
N ALA A 201 -1.61 -23.90 5.80
CA ALA A 201 -0.36 -24.66 5.80
C ALA A 201 0.23 -24.85 7.21
N GLU A 202 0.17 -23.81 8.06
CA GLU A 202 0.63 -23.85 9.45
C GLU A 202 -0.19 -24.81 10.33
N HIS A 203 -1.42 -25.13 9.92
CA HIS A 203 -2.33 -26.03 10.66
C HIS A 203 -2.71 -27.26 9.80
N ALA A 204 -1.77 -27.75 8.99
CA ALA A 204 -2.02 -28.87 8.07
C ALA A 204 -2.52 -30.13 8.77
N GLU A 205 -2.08 -30.37 10.01
CA GLU A 205 -2.49 -31.51 10.85
C GLU A 205 -3.98 -31.50 11.21
N LEU A 206 -4.63 -30.34 11.15
CA LEU A 206 -6.06 -30.20 11.44
C LEU A 206 -6.95 -30.47 10.20
N ASN A 207 -6.38 -30.72 9.03
CA ASN A 207 -7.07 -31.00 7.77
C ASN A 207 -8.16 -29.97 7.41
N LEU A 208 -7.93 -28.68 7.73
CA LEU A 208 -8.85 -27.61 7.39
C LEU A 208 -8.80 -27.30 5.89
N GLN A 209 -9.95 -26.93 5.34
CA GLN A 209 -10.12 -26.60 3.94
C GLN A 209 -10.33 -25.09 3.76
N ILE A 210 -9.84 -24.54 2.64
CA ILE A 210 -10.22 -23.20 2.20
C ILE A 210 -11.54 -23.35 1.44
N ASP A 211 -12.62 -22.73 1.95
CA ASP A 211 -13.90 -22.74 1.23
C ASP A 211 -13.77 -22.11 -0.16
N PRO A 212 -14.20 -22.78 -1.23
CA PRO A 212 -14.07 -22.23 -2.58
C PRO A 212 -15.24 -21.34 -3.03
N HIS A 213 -16.30 -21.19 -2.22
CA HIS A 213 -17.59 -20.66 -2.68
C HIS A 213 -17.82 -19.19 -2.31
N ILE A 214 -17.44 -18.79 -1.09
CA ILE A 214 -17.81 -17.49 -0.55
C ILE A 214 -16.61 -16.57 -0.34
N LEU A 215 -16.88 -15.27 -0.39
CA LEU A 215 -15.96 -14.21 -0.02
C LEU A 215 -16.74 -13.18 0.80
N LEU A 216 -16.35 -12.95 2.04
CA LEU A 216 -16.83 -11.80 2.80
C LEU A 216 -16.02 -10.57 2.39
N TYR A 217 -16.69 -9.46 2.19
CA TYR A 217 -16.06 -8.19 1.91
C TYR A 217 -16.61 -7.08 2.80
N TYR A 218 -15.73 -6.35 3.45
CA TYR A 218 -15.98 -5.08 4.10
C TYR A 218 -14.82 -4.13 3.85
N PRO A 219 -15.10 -2.84 3.53
CA PRO A 219 -14.03 -1.90 3.20
C PRO A 219 -13.05 -1.76 4.35
N THR A 220 -11.76 -1.89 4.06
CA THR A 220 -10.66 -1.58 4.98
C THR A 220 -9.56 -0.89 4.21
N ALA A 221 -9.06 0.22 4.72
CA ALA A 221 -7.91 0.89 4.16
C ALA A 221 -6.66 0.59 4.99
N THR A 222 -5.54 0.39 4.31
CA THR A 222 -4.20 0.42 4.92
C THR A 222 -3.47 1.61 4.34
N TYR A 223 -2.95 2.48 5.21
CA TYR A 223 -2.25 3.70 4.84
C TYR A 223 -0.80 3.68 5.29
N TYR A 224 0.03 4.49 4.65
CA TYR A 224 1.25 4.98 5.28
C TYR A 224 0.91 6.10 6.27
N TYR A 225 1.73 6.21 7.29
CA TYR A 225 1.64 7.21 8.35
C TYR A 225 3.02 7.80 8.60
N VAL A 226 3.04 9.08 8.91
CA VAL A 226 4.23 9.82 9.34
C VAL A 226 3.91 10.54 10.66
N ALA A 227 4.92 11.16 11.30
CA ALA A 227 4.68 11.97 12.48
C ALA A 227 3.61 13.04 12.22
N LYS A 228 2.81 13.38 13.23
CA LYS A 228 1.60 14.23 13.07
C LYS A 228 1.89 15.60 12.44
N ASP A 229 3.08 16.13 12.65
CA ASP A 229 3.53 17.42 12.14
C ASP A 229 4.44 17.32 10.90
N ASN A 230 4.59 16.13 10.29
CA ASN A 230 5.39 15.92 9.09
C ASN A 230 4.53 15.90 7.82
N SER A 231 3.79 16.99 7.58
CA SER A 231 2.91 17.11 6.40
C SER A 231 3.69 17.07 5.08
N GLY A 232 4.92 17.62 5.05
CA GLY A 232 5.73 17.63 3.83
C GLY A 232 6.07 16.24 3.30
N LEU A 233 6.42 15.28 4.19
CA LEU A 233 6.64 13.89 3.78
C LEU A 233 5.32 13.21 3.37
N ALA A 234 4.23 13.48 4.11
CA ALA A 234 2.92 12.91 3.75
C ALA A 234 2.44 13.37 2.36
N GLU A 235 2.57 14.66 2.06
CA GLU A 235 2.21 15.24 0.76
C GLU A 235 3.07 14.69 -0.38
N ALA A 236 4.39 14.57 -0.17
CA ALA A 236 5.31 14.00 -1.14
C ALA A 236 4.96 12.52 -1.45
N LEU A 237 4.70 11.72 -0.41
CA LEU A 237 4.27 10.33 -0.57
C LEU A 237 2.94 10.21 -1.29
N LEU A 238 1.96 11.05 -0.93
CA LEU A 238 0.67 11.07 -1.61
C LEU A 238 0.85 11.42 -3.09
N CYS A 239 1.63 12.45 -3.39
CA CYS A 239 1.93 12.84 -4.77
C CYS A 239 2.55 11.68 -5.57
N GLY A 240 3.56 11.01 -5.02
CA GLY A 240 4.21 9.88 -5.69
C GLY A 240 3.27 8.69 -5.90
N LEU A 241 2.43 8.37 -4.93
CA LEU A 241 1.42 7.30 -5.04
C LEU A 241 0.36 7.64 -6.11
N GLU A 242 -0.09 8.90 -6.18
CA GLU A 242 -1.02 9.35 -7.22
C GLU A 242 -0.40 9.28 -8.63
N GLN A 243 0.87 9.65 -8.77
CA GLN A 243 1.57 9.50 -10.05
C GLN A 243 1.73 8.04 -10.44
N ALA A 244 2.11 7.16 -9.50
CA ALA A 244 2.21 5.73 -9.71
C ALA A 244 0.84 5.07 -10.06
N GLN A 245 -0.25 5.58 -9.51
CA GLN A 245 -1.61 5.17 -9.90
C GLN A 245 -1.92 5.59 -11.33
N ASN A 246 -1.60 6.84 -11.69
CA ASN A 246 -1.94 7.43 -12.99
C ASN A 246 -1.15 6.82 -14.15
N ASP A 247 0.12 6.47 -13.96
CA ASP A 247 0.96 5.85 -15.00
C ASP A 247 0.88 4.32 -15.03
N GLY A 248 0.16 3.72 -14.07
CA GLY A 248 -0.07 2.28 -13.98
C GLY A 248 1.03 1.47 -13.28
N SER A 249 2.14 2.09 -12.85
CA SER A 249 3.25 1.41 -12.18
C SER A 249 2.84 0.80 -10.84
N LEU A 250 1.94 1.47 -10.09
CA LEU A 250 1.33 0.92 -8.88
C LEU A 250 0.53 -0.36 -9.17
N SER A 251 -0.26 -0.37 -10.26
CA SER A 251 -1.03 -1.54 -10.65
C SER A 251 -0.12 -2.71 -11.07
N GLN A 252 0.97 -2.44 -11.78
CA GLN A 252 1.97 -3.46 -12.13
C GLN A 252 2.63 -4.05 -10.88
N GLN A 253 3.02 -3.21 -9.93
CA GLN A 253 3.61 -3.67 -8.67
C GLN A 253 2.62 -4.48 -7.84
N PHE A 254 1.38 -4.04 -7.72
CA PHE A 254 0.32 -4.75 -7.02
C PHE A 254 0.08 -6.14 -7.64
N GLU A 255 -0.02 -6.24 -8.96
CA GLU A 255 -0.23 -7.50 -9.68
C GLU A 255 0.97 -8.44 -9.50
N ARG A 256 2.19 -7.94 -9.51
CA ARG A 256 3.40 -8.73 -9.26
C ARG A 256 3.40 -9.40 -7.89
N TYR A 257 2.90 -8.71 -6.84
CA TYR A 257 2.88 -9.23 -5.49
C TYR A 257 1.65 -10.08 -5.17
N TYR A 258 0.49 -9.68 -5.67
CA TYR A 258 -0.78 -10.27 -5.24
C TYR A 258 -1.56 -10.97 -6.34
N GLY A 259 -1.27 -10.74 -7.62
CA GLY A 259 -2.02 -11.32 -8.75
C GLY A 259 -2.07 -12.84 -8.70
N GLY A 260 -0.91 -13.48 -8.53
CA GLY A 260 -0.83 -14.95 -8.41
C GLY A 260 -1.60 -15.51 -7.22
N LEU A 261 -1.52 -14.86 -6.06
CA LEU A 261 -2.27 -15.22 -4.86
C LEU A 261 -3.79 -15.12 -5.07
N LEU A 262 -4.25 -14.00 -5.63
CA LEU A 262 -5.67 -13.75 -5.87
C LEU A 262 -6.24 -14.72 -6.93
N GLN A 263 -5.44 -15.07 -7.93
CA GLN A 263 -5.78 -16.10 -8.92
C GLN A 263 -5.85 -17.49 -8.27
N GLN A 264 -4.86 -17.90 -7.49
CA GLN A 264 -4.84 -19.19 -6.77
C GLN A 264 -6.07 -19.34 -5.87
N LEU A 265 -6.46 -18.27 -5.19
CA LEU A 265 -7.64 -18.24 -4.33
C LEU A 265 -8.95 -18.11 -5.10
N ASN A 266 -8.94 -17.96 -6.42
CA ASN A 266 -10.11 -17.75 -7.28
C ASN A 266 -11.03 -16.63 -6.77
N VAL A 267 -10.47 -15.51 -6.31
CA VAL A 267 -11.21 -14.43 -5.62
C VAL A 267 -12.37 -13.91 -6.47
N LYS A 268 -12.15 -13.73 -7.78
CA LYS A 268 -13.17 -13.21 -8.73
C LYS A 268 -14.31 -14.18 -9.04
N GLN A 269 -14.20 -15.45 -8.67
CA GLN A 269 -15.22 -16.47 -8.96
C GLN A 269 -16.09 -16.79 -7.75
N ARG A 270 -15.80 -16.19 -6.59
CA ARG A 270 -16.52 -16.41 -5.36
C ARG A 270 -17.79 -15.57 -5.28
N ARG A 271 -18.78 -16.08 -4.54
CA ARG A 271 -19.96 -15.31 -4.18
C ARG A 271 -19.58 -14.28 -3.11
N VAL A 272 -19.68 -13.01 -3.45
CA VAL A 272 -19.30 -11.91 -2.55
C VAL A 272 -20.48 -11.58 -1.63
N PHE A 273 -20.21 -11.53 -0.34
CA PHE A 273 -21.11 -11.02 0.70
C PHE A 273 -20.58 -9.73 1.27
N ASN A 274 -21.25 -8.62 0.92
CA ASN A 274 -20.88 -7.29 1.36
C ASN A 274 -21.37 -7.04 2.79
N LEU A 275 -20.46 -6.55 3.62
CA LEU A 275 -20.72 -6.15 4.99
C LEU A 275 -20.34 -4.68 5.19
N GLN A 276 -20.99 -4.04 6.15
CA GLN A 276 -20.61 -2.71 6.59
C GLN A 276 -19.42 -2.79 7.55
N ASN A 277 -18.53 -1.82 7.49
CA ASN A 277 -17.46 -1.66 8.47
C ASN A 277 -17.70 -0.41 9.31
N PRO A 278 -18.31 -0.52 10.50
CA PRO A 278 -18.61 0.64 11.35
C PRO A 278 -17.35 1.28 11.98
N LEU A 279 -16.20 0.62 11.86
CA LEU A 279 -14.92 1.12 12.37
C LEU A 279 -14.13 1.90 11.32
N LEU A 280 -14.63 1.94 10.08
CA LEU A 280 -13.96 2.65 8.99
C LEU A 280 -14.14 4.15 9.18
N PRO A 281 -13.05 4.95 9.19
CA PRO A 281 -13.14 6.40 9.24
C PRO A 281 -13.91 6.96 8.03
N ALA A 282 -14.69 8.01 8.25
CA ALA A 282 -15.59 8.60 7.24
C ALA A 282 -14.83 9.23 6.05
N ASP A 283 -13.58 9.64 6.26
CA ASP A 283 -12.71 10.27 5.27
C ASP A 283 -11.95 9.26 4.37
N VAL A 284 -12.18 7.95 4.55
CA VAL A 284 -11.62 6.94 3.65
C VAL A 284 -12.24 7.11 2.25
N PRO A 285 -11.40 7.20 1.17
CA PRO A 285 -11.86 7.57 -0.17
C PRO A 285 -12.59 6.43 -0.90
N LEU A 286 -13.74 5.98 -0.37
CA LEU A 286 -14.55 4.90 -0.95
C LEU A 286 -15.10 5.24 -2.35
N GLN A 287 -15.31 6.53 -2.62
CA GLN A 287 -15.79 7.03 -3.91
C GLN A 287 -14.75 6.91 -5.04
N ARG A 288 -13.46 6.80 -4.70
CA ARG A 288 -12.36 6.66 -5.64
C ARG A 288 -12.16 5.18 -5.99
N GLN A 289 -13.06 4.63 -6.82
CA GLN A 289 -13.11 3.20 -7.15
C GLN A 289 -11.79 2.65 -7.71
N GLU A 290 -11.02 3.48 -8.41
CA GLU A 290 -9.71 3.14 -8.98
C GLU A 290 -8.65 2.78 -7.92
N LEU A 291 -8.84 3.18 -6.67
CA LEU A 291 -7.94 2.86 -5.57
C LEU A 291 -8.23 1.51 -4.90
N TRP A 292 -9.30 0.84 -5.31
CA TRP A 292 -9.77 -0.41 -4.69
C TRP A 292 -9.63 -1.58 -5.64
N TYR A 293 -9.45 -2.77 -5.09
CA TYR A 293 -9.44 -3.99 -5.89
C TYR A 293 -10.84 -4.26 -6.44
N GLU A 294 -10.93 -4.42 -7.75
CA GLU A 294 -12.19 -4.64 -8.43
C GLU A 294 -12.68 -6.09 -8.25
N LEU A 295 -13.84 -6.24 -7.63
CA LEU A 295 -14.56 -7.49 -7.51
C LEU A 295 -15.69 -7.56 -8.54
N PRO A 296 -15.95 -8.73 -9.17
CA PRO A 296 -17.07 -8.88 -10.08
C PRO A 296 -18.40 -8.55 -9.40
N ASN A 297 -19.21 -7.73 -10.06
CA ASN A 297 -20.55 -7.32 -9.58
C ASN A 297 -20.57 -6.60 -8.23
N ASN A 298 -19.44 -6.04 -7.80
CA ASN A 298 -19.33 -5.39 -6.51
C ASN A 298 -18.66 -4.03 -6.64
N LYS A 299 -19.44 -2.96 -6.44
CA LYS A 299 -18.86 -1.64 -6.18
C LYS A 299 -18.57 -1.56 -4.69
N VAL A 300 -17.46 -0.93 -4.32
CA VAL A 300 -17.17 -0.63 -2.90
C VAL A 300 -18.40 0.04 -2.28
N PRO A 301 -18.94 -0.47 -1.16
CA PRO A 301 -20.09 0.15 -0.51
C PRO A 301 -19.80 1.62 -0.22
N GLN A 302 -20.71 2.49 -0.66
CA GLN A 302 -20.63 3.91 -0.29
C GLN A 302 -21.28 4.08 1.09
N HIS A 303 -20.78 5.00 1.88
CA HIS A 303 -21.48 5.43 3.09
C HIS A 303 -22.80 6.11 2.67
N GLU A 304 -23.95 5.56 3.09
CA GLU A 304 -25.22 6.26 3.08
C GLU A 304 -25.33 7.21 4.26
#